data_0ba4c08c02e9dac6ff43d51cbc29f357
#
_entry.id   0ba4c08c02e9dac6ff43d51cbc29f357
#
_cell.length_a   1.000
_cell.length_b   1.000
_cell.length_c   1.000
_cell.angle_alpha   90.00
_cell.angle_beta   90.00
_cell.angle_gamma   90.00
#
_symmetry.space_group_name_H-M   'P 1'
#
loop_
_entity.id
_entity.type
_entity.pdbx_description
1 polymer ?
#
loop_
_entity_poly.entity_id
_entity_poly.type
_entity_poly.pdbx_seq_one_letter_code
_entity_poly.pdbx_strand_id
1 'polypeptide(L)'
;YLKDHNDTEISSRIVTKVNVQPDIWMQITVPNEFQPMGKFNIGVTAGIETTICHGTWIEGCNRMNLILTSSEHSKNTFVKTIFEKINNQTNIKEGELKVTTPVEVLFEGADLTKYFPTKVDSSLEIIRSIDSIKETFCFLSVGHWMSGNFGEDRKNIAYLIKAFSEVFKNKLKKPALILKTQRVGSSIMDQESILKSIDAIRRETKGSIPKIYLLHGEVSDKEMNQLYNHPKIKAMVSFTKGEGFGRPLLEFSLTGKPILASGWSGHVDFLDKDRAILIGGSLANVHKSAAMKDALLEEAKWFKPDDNQVGFAFKNIVKKYKDYIKPAKSLANRNKKEFSFEAMENVLEELFNKYIPEFPKQVELKLPSLKLPKLVKNG
;
A
#
# COMPACT_ATOMS: atom_id res chain seq x y z
N TYR A 1 -1.98 8.95 -17.55
CA TYR A 1 -0.86 8.00 -17.41
C TYR A 1 -0.41 7.46 -18.77
N LEU A 2 -1.24 6.68 -19.50
CA LEU A 2 -0.85 6.07 -20.80
C LEU A 2 -0.43 7.09 -21.85
N LYS A 3 -1.12 8.23 -21.94
CA LYS A 3 -0.74 9.34 -22.83
C LYS A 3 0.59 9.98 -22.44
N ASP A 4 0.82 10.15 -21.14
CA ASP A 4 2.03 10.78 -20.60
C ASP A 4 3.28 9.90 -20.79
N HIS A 5 3.09 8.58 -20.90
CA HIS A 5 4.15 7.61 -21.10
C HIS A 5 4.26 7.12 -22.56
N ASN A 6 3.47 7.69 -23.48
CA ASN A 6 3.43 7.31 -24.92
C ASN A 6 3.24 5.80 -25.13
N ASP A 7 2.49 5.14 -24.25
CA ASP A 7 2.16 3.72 -24.39
C ASP A 7 1.08 3.56 -25.48
N THR A 8 1.54 3.48 -26.72
CA THR A 8 0.66 3.35 -27.89
C THR A 8 0.07 1.98 -28.00
N GLU A 9 0.71 0.94 -27.51
CA GLU A 9 0.21 -0.45 -27.59
C GLU A 9 -1.04 -0.61 -26.71
N ILE A 10 -0.95 -0.27 -25.43
CA ILE A 10 -2.12 -0.36 -24.51
C ILE A 10 -3.17 0.68 -24.89
N SER A 11 -2.76 1.90 -25.25
CA SER A 11 -3.70 2.96 -25.63
C SER A 11 -4.56 2.61 -26.84
N SER A 12 -4.00 1.89 -27.82
CA SER A 12 -4.75 1.42 -29.01
C SER A 12 -5.79 0.35 -28.71
N ARG A 13 -5.67 -0.32 -27.56
CA ARG A 13 -6.58 -1.39 -27.11
C ARG A 13 -7.71 -0.88 -26.19
N ILE A 14 -7.70 0.40 -25.82
CA ILE A 14 -8.75 0.98 -24.98
C ILE A 14 -10.05 1.06 -25.79
N VAL A 15 -11.09 0.45 -25.25
CA VAL A 15 -12.45 0.52 -25.79
C VAL A 15 -13.41 1.11 -24.76
N THR A 16 -14.42 1.81 -25.22
CA THR A 16 -15.46 2.40 -24.34
C THR A 16 -16.58 1.41 -24.03
N LYS A 17 -16.67 0.30 -24.79
CA LYS A 17 -17.70 -0.71 -24.63
C LYS A 17 -17.16 -2.08 -25.00
N VAL A 18 -17.46 -3.08 -24.17
CA VAL A 18 -17.20 -4.48 -24.45
C VAL A 18 -18.43 -5.06 -25.13
N ASN A 19 -18.30 -5.50 -26.38
CA ASN A 19 -19.42 -5.99 -27.19
C ASN A 19 -19.61 -7.52 -27.16
N VAL A 20 -18.63 -8.25 -26.64
CA VAL A 20 -18.64 -9.70 -26.49
C VAL A 20 -18.20 -10.08 -25.08
N GLN A 21 -18.69 -11.21 -24.57
CA GLN A 21 -18.22 -11.73 -23.30
C GLN A 21 -16.75 -12.17 -23.45
N PRO A 22 -15.79 -11.56 -22.72
CA PRO A 22 -14.40 -11.98 -22.78
C PRO A 22 -14.21 -13.33 -22.08
N ASP A 23 -13.19 -14.09 -22.49
CA ASP A 23 -12.83 -15.32 -21.80
C ASP A 23 -12.35 -15.02 -20.39
N ILE A 24 -11.52 -13.98 -20.23
CA ILE A 24 -11.01 -13.51 -18.94
C ILE A 24 -11.42 -12.05 -18.75
N TRP A 25 -11.95 -11.75 -17.57
CA TRP A 25 -12.22 -10.40 -17.11
C TRP A 25 -11.43 -10.14 -15.83
N MET A 26 -10.57 -9.12 -15.83
CA MET A 26 -9.84 -8.67 -14.64
C MET A 26 -10.31 -7.26 -14.26
N GLN A 27 -10.72 -7.10 -13.02
CA GLN A 27 -11.14 -5.80 -12.48
C GLN A 27 -10.29 -5.43 -11.27
N ILE A 28 -9.69 -4.24 -11.31
CA ILE A 28 -8.83 -3.70 -10.24
C ILE A 28 -9.58 -2.58 -9.55
N THR A 29 -10.19 -2.88 -8.40
CA THR A 29 -10.98 -1.91 -7.60
C THR A 29 -11.26 -2.48 -6.20
N VAL A 30 -12.11 -1.77 -5.43
CA VAL A 30 -12.64 -2.27 -4.14
C VAL A 30 -13.66 -3.40 -4.37
N PRO A 31 -13.69 -4.44 -3.52
CA PRO A 31 -14.46 -5.65 -3.80
C PRO A 31 -15.96 -5.48 -3.99
N ASN A 32 -16.59 -4.51 -3.30
CA ASN A 32 -18.03 -4.24 -3.49
C ASN A 32 -18.40 -3.79 -4.91
N GLU A 33 -17.43 -3.30 -5.69
CA GLU A 33 -17.61 -2.89 -7.10
C GLU A 33 -17.35 -4.01 -8.10
N PHE A 34 -16.87 -5.17 -7.70
CA PHE A 34 -16.60 -6.28 -8.62
C PHE A 34 -17.85 -6.73 -9.38
N GLN A 35 -17.72 -6.82 -10.70
CA GLN A 35 -18.76 -7.28 -11.63
C GLN A 35 -18.23 -8.41 -12.50
N PRO A 36 -18.89 -9.57 -12.55
CA PRO A 36 -18.47 -10.72 -13.36
C PRO A 36 -18.90 -10.52 -14.81
N MET A 37 -18.01 -10.07 -15.67
CA MET A 37 -18.27 -9.78 -17.09
C MET A 37 -17.73 -10.87 -18.02
N GLY A 38 -16.73 -11.64 -17.59
CA GLY A 38 -16.07 -12.68 -18.36
C GLY A 38 -16.61 -14.09 -18.10
N LYS A 39 -16.08 -15.05 -18.83
CA LYS A 39 -16.28 -16.46 -18.50
C LYS A 39 -15.50 -16.85 -17.23
N PHE A 40 -14.31 -16.29 -17.06
CA PHE A 40 -13.50 -16.35 -15.83
C PHE A 40 -13.22 -14.94 -15.35
N ASN A 41 -13.48 -14.66 -14.07
CA ASN A 41 -13.46 -13.31 -13.49
C ASN A 41 -12.45 -13.23 -12.36
N ILE A 42 -11.52 -12.28 -12.44
CA ILE A 42 -10.46 -12.03 -11.47
C ILE A 42 -10.68 -10.67 -10.84
N GLY A 43 -10.85 -10.63 -9.52
CA GLY A 43 -10.89 -9.39 -8.76
C GLY A 43 -9.51 -9.10 -8.15
N VAL A 44 -8.97 -7.91 -8.40
CA VAL A 44 -7.70 -7.45 -7.81
C VAL A 44 -8.00 -6.29 -6.87
N THR A 45 -7.55 -6.37 -5.62
CA THR A 45 -7.78 -5.33 -4.62
C THR A 45 -6.53 -5.04 -3.80
N ALA A 46 -6.36 -3.76 -3.40
CA ALA A 46 -5.21 -3.31 -2.63
C ALA A 46 -5.14 -3.89 -1.19
N GLY A 47 -6.19 -4.56 -0.75
CA GLY A 47 -6.22 -5.23 0.54
C GLY A 47 -6.85 -4.43 1.66
N ILE A 48 -6.69 -4.94 2.87
CA ILE A 48 -7.32 -4.45 4.10
C ILE A 48 -6.23 -4.05 5.09
N GLU A 49 -6.49 -2.96 5.82
CA GLU A 49 -5.56 -2.45 6.83
C GLU A 49 -6.00 -2.76 8.27
N THR A 50 -7.05 -3.55 8.44
CA THR A 50 -7.65 -3.90 9.75
C THR A 50 -7.87 -5.41 9.87
N THR A 51 -8.51 -5.83 10.96
CA THR A 51 -8.74 -7.26 11.25
C THR A 51 -9.96 -7.87 10.58
N ILE A 52 -10.89 -7.05 10.06
CA ILE A 52 -12.11 -7.49 9.37
C ILE A 52 -12.42 -6.57 8.19
N CYS A 53 -13.11 -7.08 7.19
CA CYS A 53 -13.64 -6.31 6.06
C CYS A 53 -15.16 -6.18 6.14
N HIS A 54 -15.72 -5.25 5.36
CA HIS A 54 -17.18 -5.06 5.28
C HIS A 54 -17.86 -6.25 4.58
N GLY A 55 -19.12 -6.56 4.97
CA GLY A 55 -19.89 -7.67 4.39
C GLY A 55 -20.08 -7.57 2.87
N THR A 56 -20.31 -6.34 2.35
CA THR A 56 -20.43 -6.12 0.90
C THR A 56 -19.15 -6.45 0.12
N TRP A 57 -17.98 -6.39 0.77
CA TRP A 57 -16.71 -6.78 0.16
C TRP A 57 -16.63 -8.30 0.02
N ILE A 58 -17.14 -9.04 1.02
CA ILE A 58 -17.24 -10.50 0.94
C ILE A 58 -18.19 -10.92 -0.20
N GLU A 59 -19.34 -10.26 -0.31
CA GLU A 59 -20.28 -10.49 -1.41
C GLU A 59 -19.65 -10.20 -2.76
N GLY A 60 -18.87 -9.12 -2.85
CA GLY A 60 -18.11 -8.77 -4.05
C GLY A 60 -17.08 -9.82 -4.42
N CYS A 61 -16.28 -10.29 -3.47
CA CYS A 61 -15.33 -11.36 -3.68
C CYS A 61 -16.02 -12.64 -4.21
N ASN A 62 -17.18 -12.99 -3.65
CA ASN A 62 -17.91 -14.20 -4.03
C ASN A 62 -18.55 -14.12 -5.42
N ARG A 63 -18.58 -12.94 -6.06
CA ARG A 63 -19.00 -12.80 -7.49
C ARG A 63 -17.89 -13.17 -8.47
N MET A 64 -16.64 -13.26 -8.02
CA MET A 64 -15.48 -13.53 -8.87
C MET A 64 -15.07 -15.01 -8.80
N ASN A 65 -14.20 -15.45 -9.70
CA ASN A 65 -13.63 -16.81 -9.70
C ASN A 65 -12.30 -16.88 -8.97
N LEU A 66 -11.57 -15.76 -8.89
CA LEU A 66 -10.30 -15.61 -8.19
C LEU A 66 -10.17 -14.19 -7.64
N ILE A 67 -9.68 -14.06 -6.42
CA ILE A 67 -9.32 -12.78 -5.81
C ILE A 67 -7.81 -12.72 -5.62
N LEU A 68 -7.21 -11.62 -6.07
CA LEU A 68 -5.82 -11.28 -5.84
C LEU A 68 -5.75 -10.09 -4.88
N THR A 69 -4.97 -10.23 -3.81
CA THR A 69 -4.78 -9.18 -2.80
C THR A 69 -3.29 -8.99 -2.50
N SER A 70 -2.94 -7.81 -2.00
CA SER A 70 -1.55 -7.34 -1.97
C SER A 70 -0.67 -7.98 -0.88
N SER A 71 -1.24 -8.70 0.11
CA SER A 71 -0.46 -9.26 1.23
C SER A 71 -1.14 -10.44 1.90
N GLU A 72 -0.35 -11.22 2.64
CA GLU A 72 -0.85 -12.30 3.50
C GLU A 72 -1.80 -11.77 4.59
N HIS A 73 -1.54 -10.57 5.12
CA HIS A 73 -2.45 -9.92 6.06
C HIS A 73 -3.83 -9.72 5.43
N SER A 74 -3.90 -9.15 4.24
CA SER A 74 -5.16 -8.88 3.54
C SER A 74 -5.88 -10.17 3.15
N LYS A 75 -5.16 -11.18 2.62
CA LYS A 75 -5.70 -12.51 2.37
C LYS A 75 -6.33 -13.12 3.61
N ASN A 76 -5.59 -13.11 4.72
CA ASN A 76 -6.07 -13.64 6.00
C ASN A 76 -7.30 -12.88 6.51
N THR A 77 -7.36 -11.56 6.32
CA THR A 77 -8.52 -10.75 6.73
C THR A 77 -9.76 -11.14 5.94
N PHE A 78 -9.67 -11.26 4.61
CA PHE A 78 -10.80 -11.72 3.79
C PHE A 78 -11.28 -13.11 4.18
N VAL A 79 -10.36 -14.06 4.31
CA VAL A 79 -10.70 -15.48 4.59
C VAL A 79 -11.26 -15.68 5.99
N LYS A 80 -10.80 -14.91 6.99
CA LYS A 80 -11.21 -15.06 8.40
C LYS A 80 -12.42 -14.20 8.78
N THR A 81 -12.83 -13.24 7.93
CA THR A 81 -14.04 -12.46 8.21
C THR A 81 -15.29 -13.28 7.94
N ILE A 82 -16.09 -13.47 8.96
CA ILE A 82 -17.36 -14.22 8.90
C ILE A 82 -18.44 -13.39 9.59
N PHE A 83 -19.56 -13.19 8.91
CA PHE A 83 -20.75 -12.57 9.49
C PHE A 83 -21.87 -13.59 9.59
N GLU A 84 -22.67 -13.51 10.63
CA GLU A 84 -23.90 -14.27 10.72
C GLU A 84 -25.02 -13.59 9.91
N LYS A 85 -25.73 -14.37 9.10
CA LYS A 85 -26.97 -13.92 8.44
C LYS A 85 -28.12 -14.18 9.38
N ILE A 86 -28.71 -13.12 9.91
CA ILE A 86 -29.85 -13.17 10.83
C ILE A 86 -31.09 -12.68 10.09
N ASN A 87 -32.18 -13.45 10.14
CA ASN A 87 -33.47 -13.03 9.64
C ASN A 87 -34.03 -11.93 10.52
N ASN A 88 -34.25 -10.75 9.95
CA ASN A 88 -34.72 -9.57 10.70
C ASN A 88 -36.12 -9.72 11.28
N GLN A 89 -36.94 -10.67 10.77
CA GLN A 89 -38.34 -10.88 11.28
C GLN A 89 -38.38 -11.91 12.38
N THR A 90 -37.56 -12.99 12.27
CA THR A 90 -37.61 -14.13 13.20
C THR A 90 -36.46 -14.10 14.20
N ASN A 91 -35.45 -13.26 13.99
CA ASN A 91 -34.19 -13.20 14.75
C ASN A 91 -33.44 -14.53 14.80
N ILE A 92 -33.67 -15.40 13.79
CA ILE A 92 -33.02 -16.72 13.66
C ILE A 92 -31.83 -16.61 12.72
N LYS A 93 -30.73 -17.28 13.08
CA LYS A 93 -29.55 -17.43 12.21
C LYS A 93 -29.90 -18.31 11.00
N GLU A 94 -29.81 -17.75 9.79
CA GLU A 94 -30.07 -18.45 8.52
C GLU A 94 -28.81 -18.97 7.83
N GLY A 95 -27.63 -18.55 8.31
CA GLY A 95 -26.37 -18.97 7.71
C GLY A 95 -25.20 -18.05 8.04
N GLU A 96 -24.15 -18.15 7.25
CA GLU A 96 -22.94 -17.33 7.36
C GLU A 96 -22.63 -16.65 6.03
N LEU A 97 -22.11 -15.43 6.13
CA LEU A 97 -21.48 -14.72 5.02
C LEU A 97 -19.96 -14.77 5.20
N LYS A 98 -19.29 -15.48 4.32
CA LYS A 98 -17.84 -15.64 4.29
C LYS A 98 -17.35 -15.72 2.85
N VAL A 99 -16.07 -15.47 2.62
CA VAL A 99 -15.47 -15.65 1.31
C VAL A 99 -15.39 -17.13 0.96
N THR A 100 -15.94 -17.49 -0.20
CA THR A 100 -15.93 -18.86 -0.78
C THR A 100 -15.03 -18.95 -2.00
N THR A 101 -14.73 -17.81 -2.63
CA THR A 101 -13.82 -17.70 -3.78
C THR A 101 -12.37 -17.85 -3.30
N PRO A 102 -11.49 -18.52 -4.08
CA PRO A 102 -10.06 -18.53 -3.78
C PRO A 102 -9.49 -17.11 -3.67
N VAL A 103 -8.73 -16.87 -2.59
CA VAL A 103 -8.01 -15.61 -2.36
C VAL A 103 -6.52 -15.91 -2.36
N GLU A 104 -5.78 -15.29 -3.24
CA GLU A 104 -4.33 -15.46 -3.34
C GLU A 104 -3.60 -14.12 -3.21
N VAL A 105 -2.32 -14.19 -2.84
CA VAL A 105 -1.49 -12.99 -2.71
C VAL A 105 -0.79 -12.71 -4.03
N LEU A 106 -1.01 -11.50 -4.55
CA LEU A 106 -0.21 -10.87 -5.57
C LEU A 106 0.31 -9.57 -4.99
N PHE A 107 1.53 -9.58 -4.47
CA PHE A 107 2.14 -8.42 -3.84
C PHE A 107 2.38 -7.29 -4.85
N GLU A 108 2.56 -6.05 -4.35
CA GLU A 108 2.89 -4.89 -5.18
C GLU A 108 4.41 -4.85 -5.42
N GLY A 109 4.86 -5.29 -6.59
CA GLY A 109 6.29 -5.33 -6.94
C GLY A 109 6.94 -3.93 -6.97
N ALA A 110 8.20 -3.84 -6.59
CA ALA A 110 8.99 -2.63 -6.75
C ALA A 110 9.59 -2.53 -8.15
N ASP A 111 9.49 -1.34 -8.75
CA ASP A 111 10.14 -1.01 -10.02
C ASP A 111 11.62 -0.71 -9.78
N LEU A 112 12.50 -1.69 -10.08
CA LEU A 112 13.94 -1.57 -9.88
C LEU A 112 14.61 -0.60 -10.86
N THR A 113 13.91 -0.15 -11.91
CA THR A 113 14.40 0.89 -12.83
C THR A 113 14.21 2.30 -12.25
N LYS A 114 13.26 2.45 -11.32
CA LYS A 114 12.94 3.71 -10.65
C LYS A 114 13.55 3.82 -9.25
N TYR A 115 13.54 2.72 -8.49
CA TYR A 115 13.98 2.69 -7.10
C TYR A 115 15.24 1.83 -6.93
N PHE A 116 16.38 2.48 -6.78
CA PHE A 116 17.70 1.86 -6.66
C PHE A 116 18.68 2.77 -5.92
N PRO A 117 19.78 2.23 -5.35
CA PRO A 117 20.84 3.03 -4.76
C PRO A 117 21.51 3.92 -5.80
N THR A 118 21.53 5.23 -5.56
CA THR A 118 22.14 6.21 -6.48
C THR A 118 22.80 7.35 -5.72
N LYS A 119 23.68 8.09 -6.40
CA LYS A 119 24.17 9.38 -5.93
C LYS A 119 23.09 10.43 -6.14
N VAL A 120 22.95 11.36 -5.20
CA VAL A 120 21.97 12.41 -5.29
C VAL A 120 22.36 13.49 -6.31
N ASP A 121 21.36 14.00 -7.01
CA ASP A 121 21.50 15.09 -7.97
C ASP A 121 21.15 16.40 -7.27
N SER A 122 22.19 17.19 -6.94
CA SER A 122 22.03 18.48 -6.24
C SER A 122 21.33 19.56 -7.10
N SER A 123 21.08 19.32 -8.38
CA SER A 123 20.31 20.23 -9.22
C SER A 123 18.81 20.19 -8.93
N LEU A 124 18.31 19.13 -8.33
CA LEU A 124 16.90 18.96 -7.97
C LEU A 124 16.51 19.83 -6.77
N GLU A 125 15.35 20.46 -6.83
CA GLU A 125 14.85 21.34 -5.77
C GLU A 125 14.65 20.59 -4.45
N ILE A 126 14.10 19.39 -4.50
CA ILE A 126 13.90 18.55 -3.33
C ILE A 126 15.23 18.24 -2.62
N ILE A 127 16.31 18.04 -3.36
CA ILE A 127 17.64 17.76 -2.80
C ILE A 127 18.21 19.02 -2.15
N ARG A 128 18.13 20.17 -2.82
CA ARG A 128 18.53 21.47 -2.23
C ARG A 128 17.77 21.79 -0.94
N SER A 129 16.47 21.46 -0.90
CA SER A 129 15.65 21.62 0.30
C SER A 129 16.16 20.77 1.46
N ILE A 130 16.55 19.51 1.23
CA ILE A 130 17.13 18.64 2.26
C ILE A 130 18.55 19.09 2.62
N ASP A 131 19.35 19.57 1.67
CA ASP A 131 20.70 20.10 1.93
C ASP A 131 20.67 21.34 2.85
N SER A 132 19.61 22.15 2.79
CA SER A 132 19.42 23.30 3.67
C SER A 132 19.15 22.96 5.15
N ILE A 133 18.71 21.72 5.44
CA ILE A 133 18.47 21.23 6.80
C ILE A 133 19.80 21.11 7.55
N LYS A 134 19.86 21.66 8.77
CA LYS A 134 21.09 21.65 9.59
C LYS A 134 21.44 20.28 10.16
N GLU A 135 20.40 19.49 10.46
CA GLU A 135 20.57 18.17 11.07
C GLU A 135 21.15 17.16 10.05
N THR A 136 22.15 16.40 10.51
CA THR A 136 22.84 15.38 9.68
C THR A 136 22.24 14.00 9.82
N PHE A 137 21.32 13.81 10.77
CA PHE A 137 20.57 12.59 10.98
C PHE A 137 19.06 12.90 10.88
N CYS A 138 18.46 12.54 9.78
CA CYS A 138 17.04 12.74 9.54
C CYS A 138 16.32 11.38 9.42
N PHE A 139 15.20 11.25 10.12
CA PHE A 139 14.20 10.22 9.84
C PHE A 139 13.27 10.73 8.75
N LEU A 140 12.83 9.84 7.87
CA LEU A 140 11.84 10.12 6.84
C LEU A 140 10.57 9.32 7.13
N SER A 141 9.42 9.97 7.06
CA SER A 141 8.11 9.30 7.02
C SER A 141 7.38 9.70 5.75
N VAL A 142 6.82 8.71 5.05
CA VAL A 142 6.13 8.89 3.77
C VAL A 142 4.72 8.31 3.85
N GLY A 143 3.72 9.08 3.46
CA GLY A 143 2.33 8.63 3.39
C GLY A 143 1.34 9.78 3.56
N HIS A 144 0.08 9.51 3.24
CA HIS A 144 -0.99 10.49 3.42
C HIS A 144 -1.37 10.62 4.90
N TRP A 145 -1.58 11.87 5.37
CA TRP A 145 -2.14 12.11 6.68
C TRP A 145 -3.66 11.96 6.62
N MET A 146 -4.12 10.74 6.86
CA MET A 146 -5.51 10.35 6.75
C MET A 146 -6.42 11.04 7.77
N SER A 147 -7.73 10.91 7.59
CA SER A 147 -8.74 11.38 8.55
C SER A 147 -8.61 10.70 9.92
N GLY A 148 -9.02 11.39 10.96
CA GLY A 148 -8.98 10.96 12.35
C GLY A 148 -8.49 12.07 13.26
N ASN A 149 -8.89 12.04 14.54
CA ASN A 149 -8.36 12.93 15.55
C ASN A 149 -6.89 12.61 15.87
N PHE A 150 -6.32 13.36 16.82
CA PHE A 150 -4.94 13.16 17.24
C PHE A 150 -4.64 11.70 17.64
N GLY A 151 -3.71 11.06 16.93
CA GLY A 151 -3.32 9.66 17.17
C GLY A 151 -4.38 8.62 16.82
N GLU A 152 -5.47 9.01 16.17
CA GLU A 152 -6.55 8.11 15.75
C GLU A 152 -6.54 7.80 14.26
N ASP A 153 -5.81 8.59 13.46
CA ASP A 153 -5.62 8.35 12.03
C ASP A 153 -4.85 7.03 11.75
N ARG A 154 -5.13 6.39 10.63
CA ARG A 154 -4.52 5.12 10.24
C ARG A 154 -3.00 5.18 10.10
N LYS A 155 -2.49 6.22 9.48
CA LYS A 155 -1.02 6.40 9.31
C LYS A 155 -0.31 6.82 10.58
N ASN A 156 -1.07 7.20 11.63
CA ASN A 156 -0.57 7.50 12.97
C ASN A 156 0.51 8.59 13.02
N ILE A 157 0.40 9.57 12.11
CA ILE A 157 1.41 10.62 11.93
C ILE A 157 1.47 11.54 13.15
N ALA A 158 0.33 11.87 13.73
CA ALA A 158 0.28 12.69 14.95
C ALA A 158 1.00 12.00 16.12
N TYR A 159 0.77 10.70 16.31
CA TYR A 159 1.49 9.89 17.29
C TYR A 159 3.00 9.87 17.01
N LEU A 160 3.40 9.66 15.74
CA LEU A 160 4.81 9.68 15.34
C LEU A 160 5.48 11.00 15.73
N ILE A 161 4.85 12.14 15.45
CA ILE A 161 5.36 13.49 15.81
C ILE A 161 5.53 13.61 17.31
N LYS A 162 4.53 13.21 18.09
CA LYS A 162 4.55 13.27 19.56
C LYS A 162 5.65 12.38 20.13
N ALA A 163 5.69 11.11 19.75
CA ALA A 163 6.68 10.15 20.22
C ALA A 163 8.11 10.60 19.88
N PHE A 164 8.33 11.08 18.65
CA PHE A 164 9.63 11.62 18.22
C PHE A 164 10.03 12.83 19.05
N SER A 165 9.10 13.77 19.29
CA SER A 165 9.35 14.97 20.09
C SER A 165 9.70 14.63 21.54
N GLU A 166 8.94 13.70 22.16
CA GLU A 166 9.18 13.27 23.55
C GLU A 166 10.52 12.54 23.71
N VAL A 167 10.89 11.68 22.77
CA VAL A 167 12.13 10.89 22.83
C VAL A 167 13.38 11.77 22.74
N PHE A 168 13.33 12.83 21.91
CA PHE A 168 14.50 13.66 21.61
C PHE A 168 14.46 15.05 22.23
N LYS A 169 13.43 15.41 23.02
CA LYS A 169 13.42 16.70 23.77
C LYS A 169 14.63 16.85 24.67
N ASN A 170 15.11 18.06 24.82
CA ASN A 170 16.21 18.45 25.69
C ASN A 170 17.56 17.75 25.41
N LYS A 171 17.71 17.07 24.25
CA LYS A 171 19.02 16.55 23.84
C LYS A 171 19.87 17.65 23.21
N LEU A 172 21.21 17.59 23.42
CA LEU A 172 22.14 18.51 22.77
C LEU A 172 22.18 18.33 21.25
N LYS A 173 22.32 17.10 20.83
CA LYS A 173 22.24 16.72 19.40
C LYS A 173 20.91 16.00 19.14
N LYS A 174 20.05 16.63 18.36
CA LYS A 174 18.75 16.10 18.01
C LYS A 174 18.73 15.67 16.55
N PRO A 175 18.16 14.50 16.20
CA PRO A 175 17.81 14.19 14.83
C PRO A 175 16.66 15.08 14.38
N ALA A 176 16.39 15.12 13.06
CA ALA A 176 15.18 15.71 12.51
C ALA A 176 14.20 14.62 12.04
N LEU A 177 12.92 14.98 11.96
CA LEU A 177 11.90 14.21 11.29
C LEU A 177 11.46 14.97 10.04
N ILE A 178 11.49 14.32 8.90
CA ILE A 178 10.98 14.82 7.63
C ILE A 178 9.69 14.06 7.31
N LEU A 179 8.60 14.78 7.14
CA LEU A 179 7.30 14.25 6.77
C LEU A 179 7.06 14.56 5.29
N LYS A 180 7.12 13.55 4.44
CA LYS A 180 6.61 13.62 3.07
C LYS A 180 5.15 13.20 3.10
N THR A 181 4.27 14.17 3.25
CA THR A 181 2.84 13.93 3.48
C THR A 181 1.96 15.00 2.84
N GLN A 182 0.75 14.61 2.54
CA GLN A 182 -0.39 15.45 2.15
C GLN A 182 -1.66 14.76 2.63
N ARG A 183 -2.81 15.46 2.62
CA ARG A 183 -4.12 14.87 2.92
C ARG A 183 -4.78 14.39 1.63
N VAL A 184 -5.73 15.16 1.10
CA VAL A 184 -6.52 14.79 -0.10
C VAL A 184 -5.94 15.39 -1.37
N GLY A 185 -5.08 16.39 -1.25
CA GLY A 185 -4.48 17.09 -2.39
C GLY A 185 -3.22 17.85 -2.01
N SER A 186 -2.64 18.53 -2.98
CA SER A 186 -1.39 19.30 -2.83
C SER A 186 -1.63 20.81 -2.80
N SER A 187 -2.78 21.27 -2.32
CA SER A 187 -3.12 22.70 -2.24
C SER A 187 -2.38 23.41 -1.10
N ILE A 188 -2.25 24.75 -1.23
CA ILE A 188 -1.69 25.60 -0.17
C ILE A 188 -2.51 25.47 1.13
N MET A 189 -3.84 25.37 1.03
CA MET A 189 -4.71 25.21 2.19
C MET A 189 -4.46 23.88 2.92
N ASP A 190 -4.17 22.80 2.17
CA ASP A 190 -3.79 21.52 2.75
C ASP A 190 -2.46 21.63 3.50
N GLN A 191 -1.47 22.25 2.88
CA GLN A 191 -0.16 22.52 3.50
C GLN A 191 -0.29 23.30 4.82
N GLU A 192 -1.04 24.40 4.82
CA GLU A 192 -1.28 25.19 6.03
C GLU A 192 -2.00 24.40 7.12
N SER A 193 -2.99 23.59 6.74
CA SER A 193 -3.70 22.72 7.68
C SER A 193 -2.79 21.70 8.34
N ILE A 194 -1.88 21.09 7.57
CA ILE A 194 -0.88 20.14 8.10
C ILE A 194 0.10 20.87 9.03
N LEU A 195 0.61 22.05 8.64
CA LEU A 195 1.51 22.85 9.48
C LEU A 195 0.87 23.23 10.80
N LYS A 196 -0.40 23.66 10.80
CA LYS A 196 -1.17 23.94 12.03
C LYS A 196 -1.28 22.71 12.92
N SER A 197 -1.52 21.52 12.32
CA SER A 197 -1.58 20.25 13.06
C SER A 197 -0.23 19.90 13.69
N ILE A 198 0.87 20.04 12.95
CA ILE A 198 2.23 19.81 13.47
C ILE A 198 2.51 20.74 14.65
N ASP A 199 2.20 22.03 14.53
CA ASP A 199 2.45 23.01 15.58
C ASP A 199 1.58 22.76 16.81
N ALA A 200 0.33 22.35 16.67
CA ALA A 200 -0.53 21.98 17.78
C ALA A 200 0.07 20.82 18.59
N ILE A 201 0.52 19.76 17.91
CA ILE A 201 1.15 18.61 18.56
C ILE A 201 2.47 19.00 19.26
N ARG A 202 3.27 19.85 18.63
CA ARG A 202 4.55 20.31 19.19
C ARG A 202 4.38 21.14 20.46
N ARG A 203 3.31 21.94 20.55
CA ARG A 203 3.01 22.76 21.75
C ARG A 203 2.67 21.91 22.98
N GLU A 204 2.21 20.69 22.80
CA GLU A 204 1.94 19.77 23.90
C GLU A 204 3.23 19.25 24.57
N THR A 205 4.35 19.25 23.83
CA THR A 205 5.64 18.77 24.36
C THR A 205 6.45 19.93 24.95
N LYS A 206 6.60 19.92 26.27
CA LYS A 206 7.41 20.94 26.99
C LYS A 206 8.90 20.72 26.76
N GLY A 207 9.64 21.81 26.62
CA GLY A 207 11.10 21.81 26.50
C GLY A 207 11.61 22.08 25.09
N SER A 208 12.91 21.89 24.88
CA SER A 208 13.55 22.07 23.57
C SER A 208 13.36 20.82 22.71
N ILE A 209 12.40 20.86 21.80
CA ILE A 209 12.02 19.73 20.92
C ILE A 209 12.87 19.67 19.63
N PRO A 210 12.96 18.49 18.98
CA PRO A 210 13.62 18.33 17.68
C PRO A 210 12.88 19.07 16.56
N LYS A 211 13.55 19.28 15.44
CA LYS A 211 12.94 19.88 14.24
C LYS A 211 12.11 18.86 13.48
N ILE A 212 10.99 19.33 12.96
CA ILE A 212 10.09 18.56 12.08
C ILE A 212 9.93 19.39 10.82
N TYR A 213 10.21 18.79 9.68
CA TYR A 213 10.12 19.41 8.36
C TYR A 213 9.01 18.77 7.56
N LEU A 214 8.28 19.58 6.81
CA LEU A 214 7.22 19.13 5.91
C LEU A 214 7.70 19.24 4.46
N LEU A 215 7.64 18.12 3.73
CA LEU A 215 7.70 18.06 2.29
C LEU A 215 6.28 17.80 1.77
N HIS A 216 5.63 18.87 1.33
CA HIS A 216 4.27 18.85 0.82
C HIS A 216 4.28 18.91 -0.71
N GLY A 217 3.24 18.37 -1.32
CA GLY A 217 3.07 18.39 -2.77
C GLY A 217 3.49 17.09 -3.45
N GLU A 218 3.24 17.02 -4.74
CA GLU A 218 3.60 15.87 -5.57
C GLU A 218 5.07 15.91 -5.94
N VAL A 219 5.66 14.75 -6.06
CA VAL A 219 7.04 14.54 -6.50
C VAL A 219 7.05 13.33 -7.43
N SER A 220 7.92 13.37 -8.44
CA SER A 220 8.11 12.26 -9.37
C SER A 220 8.80 11.07 -8.70
N ASP A 221 8.70 9.88 -9.30
CA ASP A 221 9.43 8.69 -8.86
C ASP A 221 10.95 8.95 -8.80
N LYS A 222 11.48 9.70 -9.76
CA LYS A 222 12.89 10.11 -9.77
C LYS A 222 13.25 10.94 -8.53
N GLU A 223 12.45 11.93 -8.19
CA GLU A 223 12.68 12.76 -7.01
C GLU A 223 12.48 11.98 -5.71
N MET A 224 11.51 11.07 -5.66
CA MET A 224 11.34 10.17 -4.51
C MET A 224 12.56 9.27 -4.32
N ASN A 225 13.09 8.66 -5.39
CA ASN A 225 14.30 7.86 -5.28
C ASN A 225 15.50 8.70 -4.83
N GLN A 226 15.64 9.93 -5.32
CA GLN A 226 16.70 10.86 -4.88
C GLN A 226 16.54 11.22 -3.39
N LEU A 227 15.31 11.51 -2.93
CA LEU A 227 15.02 11.75 -1.53
C LEU A 227 15.41 10.54 -0.66
N TYR A 228 15.00 9.33 -1.05
CA TYR A 228 15.35 8.10 -0.32
C TYR A 228 16.86 7.88 -0.21
N ASN A 229 17.62 8.22 -1.24
CA ASN A 229 19.07 8.07 -1.28
C ASN A 229 19.84 9.20 -0.59
N HIS A 230 19.18 10.32 -0.23
CA HIS A 230 19.86 11.49 0.34
C HIS A 230 20.71 11.12 1.59
N PRO A 231 21.99 11.58 1.71
CA PRO A 231 22.89 11.18 2.79
C PRO A 231 22.41 11.57 4.20
N LYS A 232 21.62 12.65 4.35
CA LYS A 232 21.04 13.05 5.63
C LYS A 232 19.85 12.18 6.05
N ILE A 233 19.14 11.54 5.09
CA ILE A 233 18.10 10.58 5.40
C ILE A 233 18.77 9.28 5.85
N LYS A 234 18.69 8.98 7.13
CA LYS A 234 19.35 7.83 7.74
C LYS A 234 18.42 6.63 7.90
N ALA A 235 17.16 6.86 8.14
CA ALA A 235 16.18 5.79 8.32
C ALA A 235 14.78 6.25 7.89
N MET A 236 13.94 5.31 7.45
CA MET A 236 12.50 5.54 7.33
C MET A 236 11.80 5.10 8.61
N VAL A 237 10.73 5.80 8.97
CA VAL A 237 9.88 5.47 10.12
C VAL A 237 8.41 5.48 9.73
N SER A 238 7.68 4.43 10.12
CA SER A 238 6.24 4.34 9.93
C SER A 238 5.59 3.58 11.10
N PHE A 239 4.84 4.28 11.93
CA PHE A 239 4.05 3.67 13.00
C PHE A 239 2.59 3.52 12.59
N THR A 240 2.37 3.20 11.31
CA THR A 240 1.05 2.93 10.78
C THR A 240 0.31 1.90 11.61
N LYS A 241 -0.99 2.06 11.72
CA LYS A 241 -1.87 1.11 12.41
C LYS A 241 -2.29 -0.06 11.52
N GLY A 242 -2.04 0.04 10.21
CA GLY A 242 -2.25 -1.00 9.22
C GLY A 242 -1.94 -0.52 7.81
N GLU A 243 -1.45 -1.44 7.00
CA GLU A 243 -1.19 -1.28 5.57
C GLU A 243 -1.73 -2.48 4.82
N GLY A 244 -2.34 -2.26 3.67
CA GLY A 244 -2.63 -3.34 2.75
C GLY A 244 -1.34 -3.99 2.26
N PHE A 245 -0.35 -3.17 1.89
CA PHE A 245 1.00 -3.62 1.51
C PHE A 245 2.10 -2.72 2.10
N GLY A 246 2.10 -1.42 1.77
CA GLY A 246 3.10 -0.48 2.29
C GLY A 246 4.22 -0.16 1.30
N ARG A 247 3.88 0.10 0.05
CA ARG A 247 4.81 0.39 -1.06
C ARG A 247 5.97 1.33 -0.72
N PRO A 248 5.78 2.50 -0.06
CA PRO A 248 6.89 3.38 0.27
C PRO A 248 7.97 2.74 1.14
N LEU A 249 7.59 1.80 2.01
CA LEU A 249 8.55 1.05 2.85
C LEU A 249 9.36 0.06 2.00
N LEU A 250 8.72 -0.62 1.03
CA LEU A 250 9.41 -1.50 0.10
C LEU A 250 10.40 -0.70 -0.76
N GLU A 251 9.96 0.38 -1.39
CA GLU A 251 10.78 1.26 -2.23
C GLU A 251 12.00 1.80 -1.45
N PHE A 252 11.79 2.29 -0.22
CA PHE A 252 12.89 2.77 0.62
C PHE A 252 13.85 1.65 1.01
N SER A 253 13.37 0.42 1.26
CA SER A 253 14.20 -0.72 1.63
C SER A 253 15.32 -0.98 0.62
N LEU A 254 15.07 -0.70 -0.67
CA LEU A 254 16.02 -0.90 -1.76
C LEU A 254 17.26 -0.02 -1.65
N THR A 255 17.23 1.05 -0.85
CA THR A 255 18.41 1.88 -0.57
C THR A 255 19.41 1.22 0.37
N GLY A 256 19.04 0.14 1.05
CA GLY A 256 19.85 -0.50 2.09
C GLY A 256 20.01 0.32 3.36
N LYS A 257 19.09 1.25 3.63
CA LYS A 257 19.00 2.03 4.87
C LYS A 257 18.00 1.42 5.84
N PRO A 258 18.19 1.61 7.16
CA PRO A 258 17.31 1.04 8.18
C PRO A 258 15.86 1.53 8.09
N ILE A 259 14.93 0.64 8.40
CA ILE A 259 13.50 0.92 8.54
C ILE A 259 13.05 0.61 9.95
N LEU A 260 12.28 1.53 10.54
CA LEU A 260 11.61 1.41 11.83
C LEU A 260 10.11 1.44 11.58
N ALA A 261 9.42 0.32 11.78
CA ALA A 261 8.01 0.19 11.43
C ALA A 261 7.21 -0.59 12.49
N SER A 262 5.89 -0.43 12.47
CA SER A 262 4.96 -1.31 13.20
C SER A 262 5.19 -2.76 12.78
N GLY A 263 5.18 -3.72 13.72
CA GLY A 263 5.38 -5.14 13.44
C GLY A 263 4.09 -5.88 13.09
N TRP A 264 3.20 -5.27 12.26
CA TRP A 264 1.89 -5.82 11.94
C TRP A 264 1.37 -5.34 10.60
N SER A 265 0.57 -6.15 9.92
CA SER A 265 -0.10 -5.94 8.64
C SER A 265 0.77 -6.14 7.39
N GLY A 266 0.33 -5.70 6.21
CA GLY A 266 0.88 -6.12 4.92
C GLY A 266 2.38 -5.91 4.72
N HIS A 267 2.95 -4.87 5.31
CA HIS A 267 4.39 -4.60 5.13
C HIS A 267 5.33 -5.59 5.84
N VAL A 268 4.81 -6.45 6.74
CA VAL A 268 5.65 -7.49 7.37
C VAL A 268 5.97 -8.65 6.43
N ASP A 269 5.32 -8.73 5.27
CA ASP A 269 5.64 -9.72 4.25
C ASP A 269 7.05 -9.50 3.67
N PHE A 270 7.45 -8.24 3.52
CA PHE A 270 8.78 -7.87 3.02
C PHE A 270 9.69 -7.23 4.07
N LEU A 271 9.20 -6.87 5.26
CA LEU A 271 9.99 -6.41 6.41
C LEU A 271 10.03 -7.51 7.47
N ASP A 272 11.14 -8.16 7.64
CA ASP A 272 11.31 -9.15 8.70
C ASP A 272 12.11 -8.60 9.90
N LYS A 273 11.91 -9.23 11.06
CA LYS A 273 12.49 -8.83 12.35
C LYS A 273 14.02 -8.91 12.42
N ASP A 274 14.65 -9.69 11.53
CA ASP A 274 16.11 -9.87 11.53
C ASP A 274 16.81 -8.78 10.71
N ARG A 275 16.05 -8.10 9.82
CA ARG A 275 16.58 -7.13 8.86
C ARG A 275 15.99 -5.72 9.00
N ALA A 276 14.81 -5.60 9.61
CA ALA A 276 14.15 -4.32 9.91
C ALA A 276 13.90 -4.20 11.42
N ILE A 277 13.64 -2.98 11.89
CA ILE A 277 13.28 -2.73 13.29
C ILE A 277 11.76 -2.71 13.39
N LEU A 278 11.19 -3.87 13.73
CA LEU A 278 9.75 -4.01 13.88
C LEU A 278 9.34 -3.81 15.35
N ILE A 279 8.43 -2.86 15.57
CA ILE A 279 7.90 -2.51 16.88
C ILE A 279 6.72 -3.43 17.22
N GLY A 280 6.79 -4.08 18.37
CA GLY A 280 5.68 -4.82 18.95
C GLY A 280 4.57 -3.89 19.44
N GLY A 281 3.42 -4.48 19.77
CA GLY A 281 2.27 -3.73 20.23
C GLY A 281 1.05 -4.61 20.45
N SER A 282 -0.12 -4.01 20.41
CA SER A 282 -1.41 -4.70 20.61
C SER A 282 -2.44 -4.24 19.57
N LEU A 283 -3.53 -4.99 19.45
CA LEU A 283 -4.67 -4.57 18.64
C LEU A 283 -5.62 -3.71 19.47
N ALA A 284 -6.08 -2.61 18.92
CA ALA A 284 -7.07 -1.72 19.49
C ALA A 284 -8.20 -1.46 18.49
N ASN A 285 -9.40 -1.16 18.95
CA ASN A 285 -10.52 -0.84 18.07
C ASN A 285 -10.24 0.39 17.23
N VAL A 286 -10.79 0.40 16.03
CA VAL A 286 -10.82 1.58 15.18
C VAL A 286 -11.66 2.66 15.90
N HIS A 287 -11.11 3.86 15.99
CA HIS A 287 -11.86 4.97 16.58
C HIS A 287 -12.87 5.51 15.56
N LYS A 288 -14.09 5.84 16.01
CA LYS A 288 -15.15 6.36 15.12
C LYS A 288 -14.76 7.62 14.33
N SER A 289 -13.82 8.45 14.83
CA SER A 289 -13.32 9.61 14.08
C SER A 289 -12.55 9.24 12.80
N ALA A 290 -12.05 8.00 12.73
CA ALA A 290 -11.30 7.48 11.59
C ALA A 290 -12.12 6.46 10.78
N ALA A 291 -13.26 6.01 11.31
CA ALA A 291 -14.11 5.07 10.61
C ALA A 291 -14.64 5.67 9.29
N MET A 292 -14.72 4.84 8.27
CA MET A 292 -15.29 5.20 6.97
C MET A 292 -16.35 4.18 6.59
N LYS A 293 -17.53 4.70 6.23
CA LYS A 293 -18.66 3.85 5.84
C LYS A 293 -18.22 2.86 4.76
N ASP A 294 -18.60 1.60 4.92
CA ASP A 294 -18.38 0.48 3.99
C ASP A 294 -16.88 0.14 3.71
N ALA A 295 -15.94 0.75 4.44
CA ALA A 295 -14.51 0.52 4.26
C ALA A 295 -13.76 0.27 5.57
N LEU A 296 -13.82 1.19 6.52
CA LEU A 296 -13.10 1.12 7.80
C LEU A 296 -14.10 1.05 8.95
N LEU A 297 -14.37 -0.18 9.43
CA LEU A 297 -15.42 -0.46 10.40
C LEU A 297 -14.97 -0.12 11.83
N GLU A 298 -15.86 0.42 12.67
CA GLU A 298 -15.58 0.73 14.08
C GLU A 298 -15.30 -0.52 14.91
N GLU A 299 -15.94 -1.65 14.61
CA GLU A 299 -15.73 -2.94 15.26
C GLU A 299 -14.43 -3.63 14.85
N ALA A 300 -13.79 -3.17 13.76
CA ALA A 300 -12.49 -3.65 13.34
C ALA A 300 -11.40 -3.20 14.33
N LYS A 301 -10.30 -3.96 14.32
CA LYS A 301 -9.10 -3.61 15.10
C LYS A 301 -7.95 -3.30 14.18
N TRP A 302 -7.06 -2.47 14.68
CA TRP A 302 -5.79 -2.13 14.06
C TRP A 302 -4.68 -2.07 15.10
N PHE A 303 -3.45 -1.91 14.65
CA PHE A 303 -2.28 -1.99 15.50
C PHE A 303 -2.04 -0.69 16.31
N LYS A 304 -1.71 -0.88 17.59
CA LYS A 304 -1.21 0.17 18.48
C LYS A 304 0.21 -0.17 18.90
N PRO A 305 1.23 0.60 18.47
CA PRO A 305 2.63 0.37 18.85
C PRO A 305 2.84 0.50 20.36
N ASP A 306 3.82 -0.26 20.89
CA ASP A 306 4.27 -0.14 22.28
C ASP A 306 5.20 1.07 22.45
N ASP A 307 4.82 2.01 23.29
CA ASP A 307 5.54 3.28 23.51
C ASP A 307 6.98 3.08 24.00
N ASN A 308 7.23 2.06 24.83
CA ASN A 308 8.57 1.79 25.36
C ASN A 308 9.48 1.28 24.25
N GLN A 309 8.97 0.36 23.40
CA GLN A 309 9.73 -0.14 22.25
C GLN A 309 10.00 0.96 21.24
N VAL A 310 9.04 1.85 20.95
CA VAL A 310 9.22 3.02 20.09
C VAL A 310 10.33 3.92 20.65
N GLY A 311 10.28 4.25 21.94
CA GLY A 311 11.29 5.10 22.60
C GLY A 311 12.68 4.48 22.59
N PHE A 312 12.77 3.17 22.83
CA PHE A 312 14.02 2.41 22.79
C PHE A 312 14.60 2.35 21.37
N ALA A 313 13.78 2.02 20.39
CA ALA A 313 14.20 1.89 19.00
C ALA A 313 14.73 3.22 18.43
N PHE A 314 14.03 4.33 18.64
CA PHE A 314 14.49 5.66 18.23
C PHE A 314 15.87 6.02 18.82
N LYS A 315 16.07 5.78 20.13
CA LYS A 315 17.35 6.05 20.77
C LYS A 315 18.46 5.18 20.24
N ASN A 316 18.19 3.91 20.05
CA ASN A 316 19.18 2.92 19.61
C ASN A 316 19.63 3.15 18.17
N ILE A 317 18.71 3.42 17.24
CA ILE A 317 19.08 3.63 15.84
C ILE A 317 19.98 4.87 15.68
N VAL A 318 19.74 5.94 16.45
CA VAL A 318 20.62 7.11 16.43
C VAL A 318 21.97 6.81 17.06
N LYS A 319 22.01 6.04 18.17
CA LYS A 319 23.23 5.74 18.92
C LYS A 319 24.10 4.70 18.19
N LYS A 320 23.48 3.70 17.58
CA LYS A 320 24.14 2.51 17.02
C LYS A 320 23.87 2.35 15.52
N TYR A 321 23.75 3.45 14.79
CA TYR A 321 23.36 3.45 13.38
C TYR A 321 24.11 2.43 12.51
N LYS A 322 25.41 2.30 12.72
CA LYS A 322 26.26 1.38 11.93
C LYS A 322 25.83 -0.08 12.06
N ASP A 323 25.29 -0.48 13.20
CA ASP A 323 24.88 -1.85 13.48
C ASP A 323 23.65 -2.26 12.64
N TYR A 324 22.84 -1.28 12.24
CA TYR A 324 21.63 -1.50 11.44
C TYR A 324 21.86 -1.49 9.92
N ILE A 325 23.04 -1.08 9.46
CA ILE A 325 23.35 -1.00 8.01
C ILE A 325 23.48 -2.37 7.37
N LYS A 326 24.16 -3.33 8.02
CA LYS A 326 24.33 -4.67 7.46
C LYS A 326 23.00 -5.41 7.32
N PRO A 327 22.11 -5.46 8.34
CA PRO A 327 20.76 -5.99 8.20
C PRO A 327 19.94 -5.30 7.10
N ALA A 328 19.96 -3.97 7.03
CA ALA A 328 19.23 -3.21 6.03
C ALA A 328 19.69 -3.50 4.59
N LYS A 329 21.00 -3.66 4.36
CA LYS A 329 21.54 -4.09 3.06
C LYS A 329 21.10 -5.52 2.70
N SER A 330 21.04 -6.42 3.70
CA SER A 330 20.52 -7.78 3.50
C SER A 330 19.04 -7.74 3.10
N LEU A 331 18.23 -6.87 3.74
CA LEU A 331 16.84 -6.62 3.38
C LEU A 331 16.72 -6.13 1.93
N ALA A 332 17.52 -5.14 1.54
CA ALA A 332 17.52 -4.62 0.17
C ALA A 332 17.77 -5.71 -0.87
N ASN A 333 18.75 -6.59 -0.62
CA ASN A 333 19.08 -7.68 -1.52
C ASN A 333 17.97 -8.73 -1.61
N ARG A 334 17.32 -9.06 -0.50
CA ARG A 334 16.15 -9.93 -0.47
C ARG A 334 15.01 -9.31 -1.27
N ASN A 335 14.65 -8.06 -0.98
CA ASN A 335 13.49 -7.42 -1.59
C ASN A 335 13.68 -7.16 -3.10
N LYS A 336 14.92 -6.90 -3.57
CA LYS A 336 15.22 -6.87 -5.00
C LYS A 336 14.89 -8.18 -5.71
N LYS A 337 15.11 -9.31 -5.04
CA LYS A 337 14.90 -10.64 -5.62
C LYS A 337 13.47 -11.12 -5.49
N GLU A 338 12.83 -10.88 -4.31
CA GLU A 338 11.58 -11.51 -3.95
C GLU A 338 10.36 -10.59 -4.11
N PHE A 339 10.57 -9.24 -4.19
CA PHE A 339 9.50 -8.24 -4.24
C PHE A 339 9.69 -7.21 -5.36
N SER A 340 10.36 -7.59 -6.46
CA SER A 340 10.44 -6.79 -7.69
C SER A 340 9.20 -6.97 -8.57
N PHE A 341 9.06 -6.15 -9.61
CA PHE A 341 8.05 -6.36 -10.66
C PHE A 341 8.22 -7.72 -11.34
N GLU A 342 9.44 -8.12 -11.65
CA GLU A 342 9.73 -9.42 -12.24
C GLU A 342 9.27 -10.58 -11.33
N ALA A 343 9.53 -10.49 -10.03
CA ALA A 343 9.05 -11.49 -9.07
C ALA A 343 7.51 -11.50 -8.98
N MET A 344 6.87 -10.33 -9.02
CA MET A 344 5.40 -10.22 -9.05
C MET A 344 4.81 -10.83 -10.33
N GLU A 345 5.44 -10.59 -11.49
CA GLU A 345 5.04 -11.16 -12.78
C GLU A 345 5.09 -12.70 -12.76
N ASN A 346 6.17 -13.28 -12.24
CA ASN A 346 6.30 -14.72 -12.08
C ASN A 346 5.18 -15.30 -11.18
N VAL A 347 4.86 -14.66 -10.07
CA VAL A 347 3.75 -15.07 -9.19
C VAL A 347 2.42 -14.96 -9.92
N LEU A 348 2.19 -13.90 -10.69
CA LEU A 348 0.97 -13.75 -11.48
C LEU A 348 0.83 -14.86 -12.53
N GLU A 349 1.90 -15.21 -13.23
CA GLU A 349 1.92 -16.30 -14.21
C GLU A 349 1.61 -17.65 -13.54
N GLU A 350 2.22 -17.94 -12.40
CA GLU A 350 1.90 -19.16 -11.63
C GLU A 350 0.43 -19.23 -11.22
N LEU A 351 -0.14 -18.10 -10.76
CA LEU A 351 -1.54 -18.03 -10.38
C LEU A 351 -2.48 -18.21 -11.61
N PHE A 352 -2.12 -17.61 -12.74
CA PHE A 352 -2.90 -17.81 -13.98
C PHE A 352 -2.87 -19.26 -14.43
N ASN A 353 -1.72 -19.89 -14.44
CA ASN A 353 -1.57 -21.31 -14.81
C ASN A 353 -2.34 -22.24 -13.85
N LYS A 354 -2.46 -21.87 -12.58
CA LYS A 354 -3.17 -22.66 -11.56
C LYS A 354 -4.70 -22.53 -11.65
N TYR A 355 -5.21 -21.33 -11.95
CA TYR A 355 -6.64 -21.04 -11.78
C TYR A 355 -7.42 -20.83 -13.07
N ILE A 356 -6.78 -20.33 -14.13
CA ILE A 356 -7.49 -20.04 -15.40
C ILE A 356 -7.71 -21.34 -16.17
N PRO A 357 -8.97 -21.70 -16.48
CA PRO A 357 -9.26 -22.90 -17.26
C PRO A 357 -8.86 -22.72 -18.74
N GLU A 358 -8.62 -23.81 -19.42
CA GLU A 358 -8.52 -23.79 -20.88
C GLU A 358 -9.87 -23.43 -21.51
N PHE A 359 -9.86 -22.46 -22.43
CA PHE A 359 -11.03 -22.06 -23.18
C PHE A 359 -11.03 -22.76 -24.52
N PRO A 360 -12.20 -23.28 -24.99
CA PRO A 360 -12.30 -23.89 -26.33
C PRO A 360 -11.94 -22.83 -27.39
N LYS A 361 -10.99 -23.17 -28.26
CA LYS A 361 -10.65 -22.31 -29.39
C LYS A 361 -11.87 -22.22 -30.32
N GLN A 362 -12.22 -21.02 -30.76
CA GLN A 362 -13.25 -20.87 -31.81
C GLN A 362 -12.76 -21.59 -33.07
N VAL A 363 -13.48 -22.65 -33.46
CA VAL A 363 -13.26 -23.32 -34.74
C VAL A 363 -13.97 -22.48 -35.78
N GLU A 364 -13.24 -21.90 -36.73
CA GLU A 364 -13.87 -21.33 -37.94
C GLU A 364 -14.63 -22.43 -38.65
N LEU A 365 -15.96 -22.40 -38.55
CA LEU A 365 -16.81 -23.22 -39.35
C LEU A 365 -16.69 -22.76 -40.82
N LYS A 366 -15.85 -23.42 -41.60
CA LYS A 366 -15.89 -23.30 -43.06
C LYS A 366 -17.18 -23.92 -43.53
N LEU A 367 -18.23 -23.11 -43.67
CA LEU A 367 -19.45 -23.53 -44.31
C LEU A 367 -19.10 -23.97 -45.73
N PRO A 368 -19.58 -25.16 -46.21
CA PRO A 368 -19.40 -25.56 -47.57
C PRO A 368 -20.04 -24.53 -48.50
N SER A 369 -19.33 -24.13 -49.55
CA SER A 369 -19.87 -23.21 -50.55
C SER A 369 -21.11 -23.84 -51.21
N LEU A 370 -22.27 -23.24 -50.91
CA LEU A 370 -23.51 -23.60 -51.60
C LEU A 370 -23.36 -23.27 -53.10
N LYS A 371 -23.22 -24.30 -53.93
CA LYS A 371 -23.35 -24.14 -55.37
C LYS A 371 -24.83 -23.95 -55.70
N LEU A 372 -25.26 -22.70 -55.84
CA LEU A 372 -26.61 -22.43 -56.33
C LEU A 372 -26.77 -22.95 -57.77
N PRO A 373 -27.90 -23.62 -58.10
CA PRO A 373 -28.17 -24.02 -59.47
C PRO A 373 -28.25 -22.81 -60.39
N LYS A 374 -27.65 -22.91 -61.58
CA LYS A 374 -27.75 -21.87 -62.61
C LYS A 374 -29.20 -21.79 -63.08
N LEU A 375 -29.82 -20.64 -63.00
CA LEU A 375 -31.09 -20.36 -63.65
C LEU A 375 -30.85 -20.35 -65.14
N VAL A 376 -31.50 -21.34 -65.88
CA VAL A 376 -31.55 -21.39 -67.34
C VAL A 376 -32.84 -20.69 -67.77
N LYS A 377 -32.72 -19.61 -68.57
CA LYS A 377 -33.84 -18.92 -69.17
C LYS A 377 -34.41 -19.81 -70.25
N ASN A 378 -35.63 -20.40 -70.05
CA ASN A 378 -36.38 -21.09 -71.14
C ASN A 378 -36.88 -19.95 -72.06
N GLY A 379 -36.54 -20.10 -73.34
CA GLY A 379 -37.01 -19.28 -74.44
C GLY A 379 -38.48 -19.41 -74.76
#